data_2a0f74d2c3dfbdc8dc192f8b41b31451
#
_entry.id   2a0f74d2c3dfbdc8dc192f8b41b31451
#
_cell.length_a   1.000
_cell.length_b   1.000
_cell.length_c   1.000
_cell.angle_alpha   90.00
_cell.angle_beta   90.00
_cell.angle_gamma   90.00
#
_symmetry.space_group_name_H-M   'P 1'
#
loop_
_entity.id
_entity.type
_entity.pdbx_description
1 polymer ?
#
loop_
_entity_poly.entity_id
_entity_poly.type
_entity_poly.pdbx_seq_one_letter_code
_entity_poly.pdbx_strand_id
1 'polypeptide(L)'
;MYCSDVEPEHASASGRKGQQRPRTSHREVADELRARIRSGVLRPGQRMPTQAKLADEFGVERGAVRQALRILQAERLLTNVSKGAPATVAPDLGLSRVPAGPTAPPQPTMVALAPRIAEAFAAEHVRIDALCLTSVSLTLAIGEALRQIHAGRSNPAKVDVRVLLPSRDIDLAFPAPVTDGSAAARLRRHWLIHRNAQVQVLRHNLLALRSTHGIDVDVTFRALPFTPPVKLYLLNGTEALFAYYTLERREQLIDQEQFQMYDAEGTRSMLFAFERGAGARDTTFVEQSHLWFDALWETISSQLVLTN
;
A
#
# COMPACT_ATOMS: atom_id res chain seq x y z
N MET A 1 -22.88 65.97 50.62
CA MET A 1 -23.99 65.71 51.47
C MET A 1 -24.08 64.20 51.68
N TYR A 2 -23.71 63.78 52.87
CA TYR A 2 -24.00 62.52 53.60
C TYR A 2 -23.65 61.20 52.96
N CYS A 3 -22.61 60.52 53.46
CA CYS A 3 -22.59 59.67 54.68
C CYS A 3 -23.45 58.41 54.47
N SER A 4 -23.04 57.17 54.77
CA SER A 4 -22.14 56.58 55.74
C SER A 4 -22.24 55.07 55.57
N ASP A 5 -21.11 54.43 55.77
CA ASP A 5 -20.84 53.33 56.70
C ASP A 5 -21.79 52.13 56.66
N VAL A 6 -21.34 50.90 56.64
CA VAL A 6 -20.63 50.15 57.67
C VAL A 6 -20.34 48.72 57.11
N GLU A 7 -19.15 48.26 57.27
CA GLU A 7 -18.79 46.82 57.44
C GLU A 7 -19.38 46.26 58.74
N PRO A 8 -19.37 44.95 59.06
CA PRO A 8 -18.25 44.00 58.83
C PRO A 8 -18.65 42.48 58.66
N GLU A 9 -17.59 41.78 58.26
CA GLU A 9 -17.20 40.42 58.74
C GLU A 9 -18.22 39.26 58.70
N HIS A 10 -17.87 38.19 58.01
CA HIS A 10 -17.40 36.97 58.68
C HIS A 10 -16.81 35.95 57.68
N ALA A 11 -15.68 35.45 58.10
CA ALA A 11 -14.88 34.39 57.51
C ALA A 11 -15.67 33.07 57.36
N SER A 12 -15.36 32.27 56.36
CA SER A 12 -14.83 30.91 56.57
C SER A 12 -14.82 30.06 55.35
N ALA A 13 -13.74 29.34 55.26
CA ALA A 13 -13.56 28.01 54.73
C ALA A 13 -13.14 27.84 53.29
N SER A 14 -11.85 27.68 53.16
CA SER A 14 -11.11 26.92 52.20
C SER A 14 -11.83 25.71 51.61
N GLY A 15 -12.04 25.76 50.33
CA GLY A 15 -12.29 24.57 49.50
C GLY A 15 -11.23 24.48 48.43
N ARG A 16 -10.12 23.78 48.73
CA ARG A 16 -9.15 23.36 47.71
C ARG A 16 -9.91 22.52 46.70
N LYS A 17 -10.26 23.07 45.55
CA LYS A 17 -10.61 22.31 44.35
C LYS A 17 -9.34 21.63 43.89
N GLY A 18 -9.23 20.33 44.20
CA GLY A 18 -8.23 19.47 43.62
C GLY A 18 -8.30 19.56 42.10
N GLN A 19 -7.21 19.93 41.48
CA GLN A 19 -7.00 19.82 40.04
C GLN A 19 -7.19 18.35 39.67
N GLN A 20 -8.35 17.98 39.17
CA GLN A 20 -8.55 16.69 38.53
C GLN A 20 -7.67 16.67 37.28
N ARG A 21 -6.59 15.89 37.32
CA ARG A 21 -5.84 15.51 36.11
C ARG A 21 -6.84 14.96 35.10
N PRO A 22 -6.76 15.35 33.81
CA PRO A 22 -7.64 14.81 32.77
C PRO A 22 -7.55 13.28 32.82
N ARG A 23 -8.68 12.62 33.01
CA ARG A 23 -8.78 11.15 32.99
C ARG A 23 -8.42 10.67 31.60
N THR A 24 -7.28 10.02 31.46
CA THR A 24 -6.85 9.39 30.22
C THR A 24 -7.98 8.49 29.68
N SER A 25 -8.41 8.72 28.48
CA SER A 25 -9.53 7.98 27.85
C SER A 25 -9.04 6.61 27.35
N HIS A 26 -9.95 5.67 27.19
CA HIS A 26 -9.62 4.36 26.60
C HIS A 26 -9.02 4.47 25.18
N ARG A 27 -9.32 5.56 24.44
CA ARG A 27 -8.73 5.84 23.12
C ARG A 27 -7.27 6.27 23.25
N GLU A 28 -6.95 7.16 24.18
CA GLU A 28 -5.58 7.60 24.44
C GLU A 28 -4.70 6.42 24.92
N VAL A 29 -5.25 5.52 25.73
CA VAL A 29 -4.57 4.27 26.11
C VAL A 29 -4.31 3.39 24.88
N ALA A 30 -5.28 3.25 23.97
CA ALA A 30 -5.12 2.49 22.74
C ALA A 30 -4.08 3.14 21.83
N ASP A 31 -4.07 4.47 21.69
CA ASP A 31 -3.14 5.22 20.86
C ASP A 31 -1.68 5.06 21.36
N GLU A 32 -1.47 5.18 22.68
CA GLU A 32 -0.14 4.98 23.27
C GLU A 32 0.36 3.53 23.12
N LEU A 33 -0.48 2.54 23.39
CA LEU A 33 -0.13 1.14 23.20
C LEU A 33 0.16 0.82 21.72
N ARG A 34 -0.60 1.42 20.80
CA ARG A 34 -0.36 1.32 19.35
C ARG A 34 1.00 1.90 18.98
N ALA A 35 1.36 3.05 19.53
CA ALA A 35 2.66 3.67 19.31
C ALA A 35 3.80 2.77 19.81
N ARG A 36 3.68 2.16 20.99
CA ARG A 36 4.69 1.23 21.55
C ARG A 36 4.83 -0.06 20.73
N ILE A 37 3.72 -0.56 20.16
CA ILE A 37 3.74 -1.71 19.26
C ILE A 37 4.45 -1.34 17.95
N ARG A 38 4.10 -0.20 17.35
CA ARG A 38 4.70 0.26 16.09
C ARG A 38 6.17 0.64 16.21
N SER A 39 6.59 1.19 17.34
CA SER A 39 8.00 1.52 17.62
C SER A 39 8.87 0.33 18.03
N GLY A 40 8.25 -0.86 18.21
CA GLY A 40 8.96 -2.09 18.61
C GLY A 40 9.30 -2.16 20.12
N VAL A 41 8.84 -1.23 20.93
CA VAL A 41 8.93 -1.31 22.40
C VAL A 41 8.16 -2.53 22.92
N LEU A 42 6.98 -2.79 22.31
CA LEU A 42 6.25 -4.04 22.48
C LEU A 42 6.45 -4.89 21.22
N ARG A 43 7.22 -5.98 21.37
CA ARG A 43 7.66 -6.80 20.24
C ARG A 43 6.56 -7.79 19.78
N PRO A 44 6.54 -8.17 18.50
CA PRO A 44 5.69 -9.25 17.99
C PRO A 44 5.83 -10.54 18.83
N GLY A 45 4.72 -11.18 19.16
CA GLY A 45 4.69 -12.38 20.00
C GLY A 45 4.89 -12.12 21.50
N GLN A 46 5.20 -10.90 21.92
CA GLN A 46 5.38 -10.56 23.34
C GLN A 46 4.03 -10.52 24.07
N ARG A 47 3.98 -11.07 25.28
CA ARG A 47 2.83 -10.93 26.17
C ARG A 47 2.73 -9.51 26.70
N MET A 48 1.54 -8.92 26.61
CA MET A 48 1.24 -7.62 27.19
C MET A 48 1.29 -7.66 28.71
N PRO A 49 1.58 -6.53 29.38
CA PRO A 49 1.35 -6.40 30.81
C PRO A 49 -0.11 -6.72 31.15
N THR A 50 -0.37 -7.18 32.36
CA THR A 50 -1.73 -7.49 32.80
C THR A 50 -2.63 -6.25 32.79
N GLN A 51 -3.93 -6.42 32.63
CA GLN A 51 -4.90 -5.31 32.65
C GLN A 51 -4.80 -4.46 33.93
N ALA A 52 -4.42 -5.09 35.06
CA ALA A 52 -4.18 -4.38 36.32
C ALA A 52 -2.96 -3.47 36.22
N LYS A 53 -1.82 -3.99 35.73
CA LYS A 53 -0.59 -3.21 35.55
C LYS A 53 -0.79 -2.04 34.57
N LEU A 54 -1.51 -2.26 33.49
CA LEU A 54 -1.82 -1.20 32.52
C LEU A 54 -2.76 -0.15 33.14
N ALA A 55 -3.73 -0.56 33.95
CA ALA A 55 -4.61 0.35 34.65
C ALA A 55 -3.86 1.26 35.63
N ASP A 56 -2.90 0.68 36.37
CA ASP A 56 -2.03 1.41 37.29
C ASP A 56 -1.06 2.35 36.52
N GLU A 57 -0.46 1.87 35.42
CA GLU A 57 0.47 2.65 34.59
C GLU A 57 -0.18 3.88 33.94
N PHE A 58 -1.39 3.72 33.40
CA PHE A 58 -2.11 4.81 32.72
C PHE A 58 -3.02 5.62 33.65
N GLY A 59 -3.14 5.22 34.92
CA GLY A 59 -4.02 5.90 35.88
C GLY A 59 -5.51 5.82 35.51
N VAL A 60 -5.93 4.71 34.91
CA VAL A 60 -7.31 4.50 34.41
C VAL A 60 -7.96 3.25 35.03
N GLU A 61 -9.28 3.16 34.92
CA GLU A 61 -9.99 1.98 35.37
C GLU A 61 -9.71 0.78 34.45
N ARG A 62 -9.74 -0.45 35.01
CA ARG A 62 -9.55 -1.70 34.22
C ARG A 62 -10.54 -1.84 33.06
N GLY A 63 -11.74 -1.20 33.19
CA GLY A 63 -12.74 -1.13 32.12
C GLY A 63 -12.23 -0.40 30.88
N ALA A 64 -11.57 0.75 31.07
CA ALA A 64 -10.98 1.55 30.00
C ALA A 64 -9.82 0.78 29.31
N VAL A 65 -8.96 0.12 30.08
CA VAL A 65 -7.90 -0.75 29.52
C VAL A 65 -8.49 -1.87 28.67
N ARG A 66 -9.55 -2.53 29.15
CA ARG A 66 -10.21 -3.61 28.40
C ARG A 66 -10.77 -3.11 27.07
N GLN A 67 -11.32 -1.91 27.07
CA GLN A 67 -11.84 -1.29 25.85
C GLN A 67 -10.72 -0.92 24.88
N ALA A 68 -9.61 -0.36 25.38
CA ALA A 68 -8.41 -0.09 24.60
C ALA A 68 -7.84 -1.38 23.96
N LEU A 69 -7.72 -2.46 24.72
CA LEU A 69 -7.23 -3.76 24.20
C LEU A 69 -8.18 -4.35 23.14
N ARG A 70 -9.52 -4.15 23.26
CA ARG A 70 -10.47 -4.55 22.22
C ARG A 70 -10.31 -3.76 20.92
N ILE A 71 -10.02 -2.45 21.01
CA ILE A 71 -9.72 -1.62 19.84
C ILE A 71 -8.48 -2.18 19.13
N LEU A 72 -7.39 -2.44 19.87
CA LEU A 72 -6.17 -3.00 19.30
C LEU A 72 -6.35 -4.43 18.76
N GLN A 73 -7.25 -5.21 19.35
CA GLN A 73 -7.63 -6.52 18.82
C GLN A 73 -8.42 -6.40 17.51
N ALA A 74 -9.37 -5.46 17.43
CA ALA A 74 -10.09 -5.17 16.19
C ALA A 74 -9.16 -4.69 15.08
N GLU A 75 -8.09 -3.96 15.44
CA GLU A 75 -7.00 -3.55 14.55
C GLU A 75 -5.99 -4.66 14.25
N ARG A 76 -6.21 -5.88 14.76
CA ARG A 76 -5.33 -7.06 14.63
C ARG A 76 -3.92 -6.86 15.19
N LEU A 77 -3.72 -5.87 16.05
CA LEU A 77 -2.43 -5.64 16.73
C LEU A 77 -2.24 -6.56 17.95
N LEU A 78 -3.33 -7.12 18.48
CA LEU A 78 -3.31 -8.05 19.62
C LEU A 78 -4.09 -9.32 19.31
N THR A 79 -3.60 -10.43 19.86
CA THR A 79 -4.29 -11.73 19.87
C THR A 79 -4.64 -12.13 21.31
N ASN A 80 -5.56 -13.09 21.49
CA ASN A 80 -5.92 -13.67 22.78
C ASN A 80 -6.39 -12.65 23.85
N VAL A 81 -7.14 -11.64 23.46
CA VAL A 81 -7.77 -10.71 24.43
C VAL A 81 -8.94 -11.41 25.11
N SER A 82 -8.68 -12.11 26.20
CA SER A 82 -9.69 -12.83 26.98
C SER A 82 -9.73 -12.42 28.44
N LYS A 83 -10.81 -12.81 29.17
CA LYS A 83 -10.95 -12.55 30.60
C LYS A 83 -9.94 -13.44 31.36
N GLY A 84 -8.90 -12.83 31.97
CA GLY A 84 -7.98 -13.54 32.85
C GLY A 84 -6.60 -13.90 32.28
N ALA A 85 -6.37 -13.78 30.98
CA ALA A 85 -5.05 -13.96 30.39
C ALA A 85 -4.51 -12.65 29.81
N PRO A 86 -3.20 -12.37 29.91
CA PRO A 86 -2.61 -11.23 29.22
C PRO A 86 -2.74 -11.38 27.70
N ALA A 87 -3.16 -10.32 27.02
CA ALA A 87 -3.15 -10.29 25.56
C ALA A 87 -1.73 -10.45 25.03
N THR A 88 -1.58 -10.96 23.83
CA THR A 88 -0.28 -11.11 23.17
C THR A 88 -0.23 -10.15 21.99
N VAL A 89 0.87 -9.43 21.81
CA VAL A 89 1.12 -8.66 20.59
C VAL A 89 1.09 -9.63 19.43
N ALA A 90 0.31 -9.31 18.41
CA ALA A 90 0.20 -10.20 17.26
C ALA A 90 1.62 -10.53 16.75
N PRO A 91 1.95 -11.81 16.54
CA PRO A 91 3.25 -12.19 16.02
C PRO A 91 3.50 -11.58 14.63
N ASP A 92 2.42 -11.20 13.98
CA ASP A 92 2.38 -10.55 12.68
C ASP A 92 1.73 -9.18 12.84
N LEU A 93 2.55 -8.15 13.04
CA LEU A 93 2.10 -6.77 13.27
C LEU A 93 1.57 -6.07 12.03
N GLY A 94 1.19 -6.78 10.99
CA GLY A 94 0.66 -6.17 9.76
C GLY A 94 1.63 -5.21 9.06
N LEU A 95 2.87 -5.09 9.53
CA LEU A 95 3.90 -4.27 8.92
C LEU A 95 4.69 -5.01 7.85
N SER A 96 4.49 -6.32 7.71
CA SER A 96 5.04 -7.13 6.64
C SER A 96 4.55 -8.59 6.75
N ARG A 97 3.36 -8.86 6.39
CA ARG A 97 2.87 -10.08 5.73
C ARG A 97 1.36 -9.98 5.61
N VAL A 98 0.92 -9.44 4.52
CA VAL A 98 -0.33 -9.93 3.91
C VAL A 98 -0.18 -11.46 3.92
N PRO A 99 -1.17 -12.25 4.42
CA PRO A 99 -1.09 -13.69 4.30
C PRO A 99 -0.85 -13.99 2.82
N ALA A 100 0.39 -14.29 2.47
CA ALA A 100 0.79 -14.73 1.16
C ALA A 100 0.47 -16.22 1.10
N GLY A 101 -0.81 -16.54 1.10
CA GLY A 101 -1.27 -17.89 0.89
C GLY A 101 -2.31 -17.89 -0.23
N PRO A 102 -2.40 -18.96 -1.01
CA PRO A 102 -3.31 -19.07 -2.14
C PRO A 102 -4.80 -18.96 -1.77
N THR A 103 -5.12 -18.90 -0.50
CA THR A 103 -6.48 -18.73 0.07
C THR A 103 -6.71 -17.37 0.69
N ALA A 104 -5.73 -16.46 0.67
CA ALA A 104 -5.92 -15.12 1.21
C ALA A 104 -6.93 -14.33 0.35
N PRO A 105 -7.88 -13.61 0.96
CA PRO A 105 -8.81 -12.79 0.19
C PRO A 105 -8.06 -11.73 -0.60
N PRO A 106 -8.53 -11.39 -1.81
CA PRO A 106 -7.93 -10.34 -2.62
C PRO A 106 -7.95 -9.01 -1.86
N GLN A 107 -6.91 -8.21 -2.04
CA GLN A 107 -6.74 -6.91 -1.39
C GLN A 107 -6.49 -5.81 -2.44
N PRO A 108 -6.69 -4.53 -2.10
CA PRO A 108 -6.37 -3.44 -3.01
C PRO A 108 -4.92 -3.51 -3.49
N THR A 109 -4.69 -3.24 -4.77
CA THR A 109 -3.35 -3.32 -5.40
C THR A 109 -2.29 -2.54 -4.63
N MET A 110 -2.63 -1.36 -4.11
CA MET A 110 -1.70 -0.54 -3.32
C MET A 110 -1.26 -1.19 -1.99
N VAL A 111 -2.07 -2.09 -1.46
CA VAL A 111 -1.77 -2.80 -0.21
C VAL A 111 -1.02 -4.11 -0.50
N ALA A 112 -1.48 -4.85 -1.50
CA ALA A 112 -1.02 -6.21 -1.75
C ALA A 112 0.26 -6.30 -2.60
N LEU A 113 0.50 -5.36 -3.52
CA LEU A 113 1.58 -5.50 -4.50
C LEU A 113 2.97 -5.30 -3.89
N ALA A 114 3.15 -4.28 -3.03
CA ALA A 114 4.46 -3.92 -2.49
C ALA A 114 5.10 -5.03 -1.64
N PRO A 115 4.39 -5.72 -0.73
CA PRO A 115 4.96 -6.84 0.01
C PRO A 115 5.41 -8.01 -0.89
N ARG A 116 4.63 -8.32 -1.93
CA ARG A 116 4.95 -9.42 -2.85
C ARG A 116 6.14 -9.09 -3.76
N ILE A 117 6.22 -7.86 -4.24
CA ILE A 117 7.43 -7.38 -4.95
C ILE A 117 8.65 -7.46 -4.02
N ALA A 118 8.54 -7.00 -2.77
CA ALA A 118 9.65 -7.06 -1.81
C ALA A 118 10.08 -8.50 -1.52
N GLU A 119 9.14 -9.45 -1.44
CA GLU A 119 9.43 -10.88 -1.30
C GLU A 119 10.13 -11.44 -2.54
N ALA A 120 9.69 -11.05 -3.75
CA ALA A 120 10.34 -11.45 -4.99
C ALA A 120 11.82 -11.00 -5.04
N PHE A 121 12.15 -9.86 -4.45
CA PHE A 121 13.53 -9.36 -4.36
C PHE A 121 14.41 -10.11 -3.35
N ALA A 122 13.89 -11.08 -2.61
CA ALA A 122 14.70 -11.98 -1.80
C ALA A 122 15.42 -13.06 -2.63
N ALA A 123 15.02 -13.26 -3.87
CA ALA A 123 15.68 -14.19 -4.79
C ALA A 123 17.03 -13.63 -5.29
N GLU A 124 17.98 -14.50 -5.58
CA GLU A 124 19.26 -14.13 -6.20
C GLU A 124 19.06 -13.53 -7.60
N HIS A 125 18.12 -14.07 -8.37
CA HIS A 125 17.70 -13.56 -9.67
C HIS A 125 16.21 -13.19 -9.63
N VAL A 126 15.94 -11.90 -9.65
CA VAL A 126 14.59 -11.34 -9.66
C VAL A 126 14.09 -11.18 -11.09
N ARG A 127 12.91 -11.73 -11.39
CA ARG A 127 12.25 -11.56 -12.68
C ARG A 127 10.85 -10.99 -12.46
N ILE A 128 10.56 -9.86 -13.08
CA ILE A 128 9.26 -9.21 -13.02
C ILE A 128 8.76 -8.95 -14.44
N ASP A 129 7.65 -9.55 -14.80
CA ASP A 129 6.92 -9.24 -16.02
C ASP A 129 5.63 -8.52 -15.65
N ALA A 130 5.39 -7.36 -16.23
CA ALA A 130 4.23 -6.54 -15.91
C ALA A 130 3.45 -6.11 -17.17
N LEU A 131 2.14 -6.32 -17.17
CA LEU A 131 1.23 -5.77 -18.14
C LEU A 131 0.30 -4.79 -17.42
N CYS A 132 0.31 -3.53 -17.85
CA CYS A 132 -0.45 -2.49 -17.17
C CYS A 132 -0.76 -1.31 -18.10
N LEU A 133 -1.72 -0.47 -17.68
CA LEU A 133 -2.08 0.76 -18.40
C LEU A 133 -1.02 1.85 -18.22
N THR A 134 -0.54 1.97 -16.99
CA THR A 134 0.57 2.84 -16.57
C THR A 134 1.43 2.08 -15.56
N SER A 135 2.69 2.44 -15.38
CA SER A 135 3.54 1.75 -14.41
C SER A 135 3.42 2.28 -12.97
N VAL A 136 2.40 3.09 -12.64
CA VAL A 136 2.24 3.74 -11.32
C VAL A 136 2.28 2.74 -10.17
N SER A 137 1.41 1.72 -10.19
CA SER A 137 1.35 0.73 -9.10
C SER A 137 2.67 -0.03 -8.93
N LEU A 138 3.32 -0.39 -10.04
CA LEU A 138 4.61 -1.07 -10.02
C LEU A 138 5.72 -0.14 -9.48
N THR A 139 5.76 1.11 -9.94
CA THR A 139 6.73 2.12 -9.49
C THR A 139 6.65 2.34 -7.98
N LEU A 140 5.43 2.42 -7.43
CA LEU A 140 5.22 2.58 -6.00
C LEU A 140 5.58 1.31 -5.21
N ALA A 141 5.21 0.14 -5.74
CA ALA A 141 5.48 -1.14 -5.08
C ALA A 141 6.98 -1.48 -5.01
N ILE A 142 7.75 -1.18 -6.06
CA ILE A 142 9.21 -1.38 -6.09
C ILE A 142 9.92 -0.54 -5.02
N GLY A 143 9.37 0.58 -4.61
CA GLY A 143 9.95 1.43 -3.56
C GLY A 143 10.25 0.69 -2.25
N GLU A 144 9.46 -0.32 -1.86
CA GLU A 144 9.74 -1.15 -0.68
C GLU A 144 10.96 -2.04 -0.90
N ALA A 145 11.05 -2.72 -2.04
CA ALA A 145 12.21 -3.54 -2.38
C ALA A 145 13.50 -2.71 -2.43
N LEU A 146 13.46 -1.52 -3.01
CA LEU A 146 14.61 -0.60 -3.03
C LEU A 146 15.04 -0.20 -1.62
N ARG A 147 14.11 0.10 -0.71
CA ARG A 147 14.44 0.38 0.69
C ARG A 147 15.11 -0.81 1.38
N GLN A 148 14.70 -2.03 1.08
CA GLN A 148 15.33 -3.24 1.63
C GLN A 148 16.75 -3.42 1.11
N ILE A 149 17.00 -3.17 -0.18
CA ILE A 149 18.33 -3.21 -0.78
C ILE A 149 19.23 -2.14 -0.15
N HIS A 150 18.78 -0.89 -0.10
CA HIS A 150 19.55 0.20 0.54
C HIS A 150 19.84 -0.03 2.02
N ALA A 151 18.98 -0.77 2.71
CA ALA A 151 19.19 -1.17 4.11
C ALA A 151 20.05 -2.44 4.26
N GLY A 152 20.55 -3.02 3.16
CA GLY A 152 21.34 -4.26 3.18
C GLY A 152 20.56 -5.52 3.58
N ARG A 153 19.21 -5.46 3.53
CA ARG A 153 18.34 -6.60 3.87
C ARG A 153 18.04 -7.53 2.69
N SER A 154 18.28 -7.05 1.48
CA SER A 154 18.17 -7.80 0.24
C SER A 154 19.32 -7.40 -0.67
N ASN A 155 19.88 -8.35 -1.41
CA ASN A 155 20.96 -8.11 -2.33
C ASN A 155 20.91 -9.13 -3.50
N PRO A 156 19.93 -8.98 -4.42
CA PRO A 156 19.89 -9.85 -5.61
C PRO A 156 21.13 -9.65 -6.46
N ALA A 157 21.60 -10.71 -7.11
CA ALA A 157 22.70 -10.61 -8.07
C ALA A 157 22.19 -10.01 -9.40
N LYS A 158 20.95 -10.32 -9.77
CA LYS A 158 20.36 -9.90 -11.04
C LYS A 158 18.87 -9.50 -10.90
N VAL A 159 18.46 -8.46 -11.65
CA VAL A 159 17.06 -7.99 -11.71
C VAL A 159 16.67 -7.77 -13.18
N ASP A 160 15.77 -8.59 -13.70
CA ASP A 160 15.19 -8.47 -15.03
C ASP A 160 13.74 -8.00 -14.93
N VAL A 161 13.40 -6.87 -15.56
CA VAL A 161 12.05 -6.31 -15.57
C VAL A 161 11.58 -6.05 -16.98
N ARG A 162 10.47 -6.69 -17.38
CA ARG A 162 9.80 -6.46 -18.66
C ARG A 162 8.43 -5.85 -18.42
N VAL A 163 8.12 -4.75 -19.11
CA VAL A 163 6.85 -4.05 -18.93
C VAL A 163 6.16 -3.81 -20.25
N LEU A 164 4.93 -4.29 -20.38
CA LEU A 164 4.02 -4.05 -21.49
C LEU A 164 3.05 -2.90 -21.13
N LEU A 165 3.02 -1.88 -21.97
CA LEU A 165 2.20 -0.68 -21.83
C LEU A 165 1.48 -0.38 -23.15
N PRO A 166 0.33 0.33 -23.14
CA PRO A 166 -0.32 0.74 -24.40
C PRO A 166 0.61 1.59 -25.27
N SER A 167 0.57 1.39 -26.57
CA SER A 167 1.24 2.25 -27.55
C SER A 167 0.69 3.68 -27.48
N ARG A 168 1.54 4.63 -27.87
CA ARG A 168 1.13 6.02 -28.11
C ARG A 168 0.23 6.15 -29.36
N ASP A 169 0.26 5.18 -30.26
CA ASP A 169 -0.34 5.27 -31.59
C ASP A 169 -1.75 4.67 -31.65
N ILE A 170 -2.29 4.21 -30.50
CA ILE A 170 -3.63 3.63 -30.40
C ILE A 170 -4.64 4.65 -29.89
N ASP A 171 -5.89 4.47 -30.23
CA ASP A 171 -7.00 5.10 -29.54
C ASP A 171 -7.29 4.33 -28.26
N LEU A 172 -7.05 5.00 -27.11
CA LEU A 172 -7.29 4.41 -25.82
C LEU A 172 -8.77 4.27 -25.54
N ALA A 173 -9.17 3.12 -25.02
CA ALA A 173 -10.52 2.92 -24.54
C ALA A 173 -10.82 3.76 -23.29
N PHE A 174 -9.78 4.09 -22.52
CA PHE A 174 -9.81 4.99 -21.36
C PHE A 174 -8.40 5.56 -21.13
N PRO A 175 -8.26 6.84 -20.65
CA PRO A 175 -9.34 7.74 -20.31
C PRO A 175 -10.15 8.18 -21.53
N ALA A 176 -11.48 8.27 -21.35
CA ALA A 176 -12.40 8.71 -22.39
C ALA A 176 -13.30 9.86 -21.89
N PRO A 177 -13.56 10.92 -22.69
CA PRO A 177 -14.41 12.01 -22.27
C PRO A 177 -15.85 11.55 -22.04
N VAL A 178 -16.54 12.14 -21.04
CA VAL A 178 -17.95 11.80 -20.73
C VAL A 178 -18.90 12.45 -21.73
N THR A 179 -18.56 13.65 -22.22
CA THR A 179 -19.43 14.45 -23.08
C THR A 179 -19.06 14.29 -24.55
N ASP A 180 -18.41 15.22 -25.15
CA ASP A 180 -18.05 15.15 -26.55
C ASP A 180 -16.58 14.72 -26.77
N GLY A 181 -16.28 14.23 -27.97
CA GLY A 181 -14.95 13.77 -28.32
C GLY A 181 -13.89 14.88 -28.44
N SER A 182 -14.26 16.17 -28.30
CA SER A 182 -13.34 17.29 -28.47
C SER A 182 -12.19 17.28 -27.44
N ALA A 183 -12.44 16.75 -26.25
CA ALA A 183 -11.46 16.59 -25.19
C ALA A 183 -10.52 15.37 -25.36
N ALA A 184 -10.85 14.41 -26.23
CA ALA A 184 -10.12 13.13 -26.33
C ALA A 184 -8.63 13.31 -26.61
N ALA A 185 -8.25 14.19 -27.52
CA ALA A 185 -6.85 14.45 -27.85
C ALA A 185 -6.06 15.03 -26.67
N ARG A 186 -6.68 15.91 -25.85
CA ARG A 186 -6.06 16.50 -24.66
C ARG A 186 -5.92 15.47 -23.53
N LEU A 187 -6.94 14.67 -23.28
CA LEU A 187 -6.90 13.56 -22.32
C LEU A 187 -5.80 12.57 -22.68
N ARG A 188 -5.72 12.18 -23.96
CA ARG A 188 -4.69 11.28 -24.47
C ARG A 188 -3.29 11.86 -24.27
N ARG A 189 -3.06 13.14 -24.61
CA ARG A 189 -1.78 13.81 -24.40
C ARG A 189 -1.39 13.81 -22.91
N HIS A 190 -2.30 14.20 -22.04
CA HIS A 190 -2.08 14.22 -20.60
C HIS A 190 -1.73 12.82 -20.07
N TRP A 191 -2.48 11.81 -20.49
CA TRP A 191 -2.21 10.40 -20.15
C TRP A 191 -0.81 9.96 -20.63
N LEU A 192 -0.41 10.31 -21.86
CA LEU A 192 0.91 9.98 -22.40
C LEU A 192 2.04 10.62 -21.58
N ILE A 193 1.91 11.89 -21.21
CA ILE A 193 2.87 12.57 -20.36
C ILE A 193 3.01 11.83 -19.02
N HIS A 194 1.89 11.50 -18.39
CA HIS A 194 1.88 10.77 -17.12
C HIS A 194 2.49 9.37 -17.26
N ARG A 195 2.09 8.58 -18.26
CA ARG A 195 2.68 7.26 -18.55
C ARG A 195 4.19 7.35 -18.73
N ASN A 196 4.66 8.28 -19.57
CA ASN A 196 6.07 8.43 -19.87
C ASN A 196 6.88 8.82 -18.63
N ALA A 197 6.36 9.75 -17.80
CA ALA A 197 7.00 10.14 -16.55
C ALA A 197 7.17 8.94 -15.60
N GLN A 198 6.13 8.10 -15.45
CA GLN A 198 6.20 6.91 -14.58
C GLN A 198 7.20 5.88 -15.11
N VAL A 199 7.28 5.67 -16.40
CA VAL A 199 8.28 4.80 -17.04
C VAL A 199 9.70 5.28 -16.75
N GLN A 200 9.94 6.59 -16.88
CA GLN A 200 11.26 7.18 -16.61
C GLN A 200 11.66 7.02 -15.14
N VAL A 201 10.74 7.26 -14.20
CA VAL A 201 10.98 7.09 -12.76
C VAL A 201 11.30 5.63 -12.45
N LEU A 202 10.51 4.68 -12.94
CA LEU A 202 10.73 3.25 -12.73
C LEU A 202 12.09 2.81 -13.27
N ARG A 203 12.39 3.18 -14.52
CA ARG A 203 13.66 2.88 -15.19
C ARG A 203 14.84 3.45 -14.41
N HIS A 204 14.76 4.72 -14.04
CA HIS A 204 15.83 5.41 -13.30
C HIS A 204 16.12 4.69 -11.96
N ASN A 205 15.08 4.43 -11.18
CA ASN A 205 15.21 3.81 -9.87
C ASN A 205 15.85 2.41 -9.94
N LEU A 206 15.44 1.61 -10.91
CA LEU A 206 16.00 0.27 -11.09
C LEU A 206 17.43 0.32 -11.60
N LEU A 207 17.73 1.11 -12.64
CA LEU A 207 19.07 1.20 -13.20
C LEU A 207 20.09 1.81 -12.22
N ALA A 208 19.65 2.66 -11.28
CA ALA A 208 20.50 3.20 -10.23
C ALA A 208 21.14 2.09 -9.37
N LEU A 209 20.51 0.93 -9.22
CA LEU A 209 21.05 -0.21 -8.47
C LEU A 209 22.36 -0.75 -9.06
N ARG A 210 22.60 -0.56 -10.35
CA ARG A 210 23.87 -0.96 -11.00
C ARG A 210 25.06 -0.25 -10.37
N SER A 211 24.96 1.08 -10.26
CA SER A 211 26.06 1.92 -9.75
C SER A 211 26.12 1.95 -8.21
N THR A 212 24.98 1.83 -7.53
CA THR A 212 24.92 1.97 -6.07
C THR A 212 25.16 0.66 -5.33
N HIS A 213 24.81 -0.49 -5.93
CA HIS A 213 24.86 -1.79 -5.27
C HIS A 213 25.56 -2.88 -6.11
N GLY A 214 26.00 -2.57 -7.33
CA GLY A 214 26.64 -3.55 -8.22
C GLY A 214 25.71 -4.65 -8.74
N ILE A 215 24.38 -4.43 -8.66
CA ILE A 215 23.37 -5.39 -9.13
C ILE A 215 23.28 -5.34 -10.65
N ASP A 216 23.29 -6.50 -11.33
CA ASP A 216 23.01 -6.57 -12.77
C ASP A 216 21.51 -6.34 -12.99
N VAL A 217 21.15 -5.26 -13.69
CA VAL A 217 19.73 -4.87 -13.91
C VAL A 217 19.45 -4.73 -15.39
N ASP A 218 18.45 -5.43 -15.90
CA ASP A 218 17.85 -5.16 -17.21
C ASP A 218 16.39 -4.70 -17.06
N VAL A 219 16.05 -3.58 -17.71
CA VAL A 219 14.69 -3.02 -17.68
C VAL A 219 14.27 -2.66 -19.08
N THR A 220 13.32 -3.40 -19.61
CA THR A 220 12.81 -3.23 -20.96
C THR A 220 11.31 -2.94 -20.97
N PHE A 221 10.93 -1.96 -21.78
CA PHE A 221 9.52 -1.56 -21.98
C PHE A 221 9.13 -1.79 -23.44
N ARG A 222 7.95 -2.38 -23.64
CA ARG A 222 7.37 -2.56 -24.99
C ARG A 222 5.93 -2.05 -25.03
N ALA A 223 5.51 -1.66 -26.23
CA ALA A 223 4.22 -1.04 -26.51
C ALA A 223 3.23 -2.07 -27.06
N LEU A 224 2.00 -2.09 -26.53
CA LEU A 224 0.90 -2.92 -26.98
C LEU A 224 0.00 -2.16 -27.95
N PRO A 225 -0.54 -2.82 -28.98
CA PRO A 225 -1.47 -2.20 -29.93
C PRO A 225 -2.90 -2.13 -29.42
N PHE A 226 -3.13 -2.24 -28.11
CA PHE A 226 -4.45 -2.19 -27.48
C PHE A 226 -4.39 -1.64 -26.05
N THR A 227 -5.53 -1.20 -25.52
CA THR A 227 -5.70 -0.80 -24.12
C THR A 227 -5.92 -2.04 -23.25
N PRO A 228 -5.00 -2.40 -22.33
CA PRO A 228 -5.17 -3.56 -21.48
C PRO A 228 -6.32 -3.34 -20.49
N PRO A 229 -7.31 -4.26 -20.43
CA PRO A 229 -8.42 -4.16 -19.47
C PRO A 229 -8.06 -4.64 -18.07
N VAL A 230 -6.87 -5.24 -17.91
CA VAL A 230 -6.40 -5.88 -16.69
C VAL A 230 -4.96 -5.49 -16.40
N LYS A 231 -4.55 -5.70 -15.15
CA LYS A 231 -3.15 -5.73 -14.75
C LYS A 231 -2.73 -7.16 -14.54
N LEU A 232 -1.51 -7.45 -14.92
CA LEU A 232 -0.86 -8.72 -14.63
C LEU A 232 0.58 -8.43 -14.19
N TYR A 233 0.98 -9.03 -13.07
CA TYR A 233 2.37 -9.05 -12.63
C TYR A 233 2.78 -10.50 -12.43
N LEU A 234 3.87 -10.90 -13.05
CA LEU A 234 4.43 -12.24 -12.94
C LEU A 234 5.77 -12.11 -12.21
N LEU A 235 5.91 -12.83 -11.11
CA LEU A 235 7.05 -12.71 -10.21
C LEU A 235 7.83 -14.03 -10.17
N ASN A 236 9.10 -13.98 -10.54
CA ASN A 236 10.07 -15.07 -10.47
C ASN A 236 9.63 -16.40 -11.12
N GLY A 237 8.65 -16.36 -12.02
CA GLY A 237 8.09 -17.56 -12.65
C GLY A 237 7.20 -18.41 -11.75
N THR A 238 6.95 -17.99 -10.52
CA THR A 238 6.23 -18.77 -9.49
C THR A 238 4.91 -18.14 -9.08
N GLU A 239 4.72 -16.86 -9.31
CA GLU A 239 3.54 -16.14 -8.88
C GLU A 239 2.95 -15.30 -10.02
N ALA A 240 1.62 -15.27 -10.12
CA ALA A 240 0.87 -14.37 -10.98
C ALA A 240 -0.13 -13.55 -10.15
N LEU A 241 -0.04 -12.24 -10.27
CA LEU A 241 -0.93 -11.29 -9.61
C LEU A 241 -1.79 -10.62 -10.67
N PHE A 242 -3.10 -10.71 -10.50
CA PHE A 242 -4.09 -10.28 -11.50
C PHE A 242 -5.08 -9.29 -10.90
N ALA A 243 -5.41 -8.23 -11.62
CA ALA A 243 -6.48 -7.30 -11.22
C ALA A 243 -7.19 -6.72 -12.45
N TYR A 244 -8.51 -6.54 -12.34
CA TYR A 244 -9.25 -5.73 -13.29
C TYR A 244 -9.03 -4.24 -13.02
N TYR A 245 -9.05 -3.41 -14.05
CA TYR A 245 -9.24 -1.97 -13.88
C TYR A 245 -10.70 -1.68 -13.57
N THR A 246 -10.96 -0.88 -12.54
CA THR A 246 -12.30 -0.36 -12.27
C THR A 246 -12.48 0.94 -13.02
N LEU A 247 -13.52 1.04 -13.84
CA LEU A 247 -13.83 2.27 -14.57
C LEU A 247 -14.68 3.19 -13.68
N GLU A 248 -14.20 4.41 -13.49
CA GLU A 248 -14.85 5.44 -12.68
C GLU A 248 -15.00 6.74 -13.46
N ARG A 249 -16.08 7.45 -13.21
CA ARG A 249 -16.22 8.83 -13.69
C ARG A 249 -15.39 9.74 -12.79
N ARG A 250 -14.48 10.49 -13.39
CA ARG A 250 -13.57 11.42 -12.68
C ARG A 250 -13.63 12.80 -13.29
N GLU A 251 -13.32 13.78 -12.46
CA GLU A 251 -13.04 15.13 -12.87
C GLU A 251 -11.54 15.39 -12.69
N GLN A 252 -10.93 15.93 -13.73
CA GLN A 252 -9.50 16.25 -13.71
C GLN A 252 -9.27 17.64 -14.30
N LEU A 253 -8.42 18.42 -13.63
CA LEU A 253 -7.95 19.70 -14.13
C LEU A 253 -6.75 19.47 -15.06
N ILE A 254 -6.89 19.82 -16.33
CA ILE A 254 -5.84 19.73 -17.35
C ILE A 254 -5.75 21.10 -18.05
N ASP A 255 -4.57 21.70 -18.07
CA ASP A 255 -4.33 23.02 -18.69
C ASP A 255 -5.32 24.12 -18.21
N GLN A 256 -5.67 24.09 -16.91
CA GLN A 256 -6.63 24.99 -16.25
C GLN A 256 -8.10 24.80 -16.65
N GLU A 257 -8.42 23.80 -17.45
CA GLU A 257 -9.79 23.40 -17.74
C GLU A 257 -10.18 22.11 -17.01
N GLN A 258 -11.44 22.04 -16.56
CA GLN A 258 -11.97 20.88 -15.87
C GLN A 258 -12.60 19.91 -16.87
N PHE A 259 -12.10 18.69 -16.91
CA PHE A 259 -12.60 17.62 -17.78
C PHE A 259 -13.29 16.53 -16.98
N GLN A 260 -14.44 16.10 -17.46
CA GLN A 260 -15.11 14.89 -16.99
C GLN A 260 -14.77 13.73 -17.92
N MET A 261 -14.26 12.65 -17.33
CA MET A 261 -13.82 11.47 -18.08
C MET A 261 -14.19 10.16 -17.37
N TYR A 262 -14.31 9.12 -18.14
CA TYR A 262 -14.21 7.75 -17.64
C TYR A 262 -12.74 7.36 -17.61
N ASP A 263 -12.25 7.03 -16.44
CA ASP A 263 -10.84 6.68 -16.24
C ASP A 263 -10.69 5.34 -15.51
N ALA A 264 -9.57 4.70 -15.73
CA ALA A 264 -9.26 3.42 -15.14
C ALA A 264 -8.59 3.58 -13.78
N GLU A 265 -9.28 3.17 -12.71
CA GLU A 265 -8.70 3.08 -11.38
C GLU A 265 -7.93 1.77 -11.24
N GLY A 266 -6.66 1.88 -10.91
CA GLY A 266 -5.80 0.73 -10.78
C GLY A 266 -5.26 0.52 -9.35
N THR A 267 -5.22 1.55 -8.52
CA THR A 267 -4.59 1.47 -7.20
C THR A 267 -5.48 0.79 -6.16
N ARG A 268 -6.80 0.99 -6.27
CA ARG A 268 -7.82 0.39 -5.41
C ARG A 268 -8.41 -0.91 -5.94
N SER A 269 -8.11 -1.27 -7.21
CA SER A 269 -8.60 -2.53 -7.78
C SER A 269 -8.06 -3.73 -7.01
N MET A 270 -8.92 -4.73 -6.80
CA MET A 270 -8.60 -5.92 -6.01
C MET A 270 -7.60 -6.80 -6.76
N LEU A 271 -6.48 -7.10 -6.12
CA LEU A 271 -5.40 -7.93 -6.64
C LEU A 271 -5.60 -9.38 -6.19
N PHE A 272 -5.76 -10.27 -7.14
CA PHE A 272 -5.85 -11.72 -6.94
C PHE A 272 -4.46 -12.32 -7.11
N ALA A 273 -4.07 -13.21 -6.21
CA ALA A 273 -2.80 -13.90 -6.24
C ALA A 273 -2.98 -15.37 -6.58
N PHE A 274 -2.13 -15.89 -7.44
CA PHE A 274 -2.04 -17.28 -7.84
C PHE A 274 -0.59 -17.73 -7.72
N GLU A 275 -0.34 -18.85 -7.04
CA GLU A 275 1.01 -19.32 -6.76
C GLU A 275 1.22 -20.74 -7.35
N ARG A 276 2.36 -20.94 -8.00
CA ARG A 276 2.76 -22.25 -8.47
C ARG A 276 2.95 -23.17 -7.27
N GLY A 277 2.29 -24.34 -7.28
CA GLY A 277 2.32 -25.27 -6.16
C GLY A 277 1.17 -25.14 -5.15
N ALA A 278 0.35 -24.07 -5.23
CA ALA A 278 -0.85 -23.92 -4.39
C ALA A 278 -2.02 -24.83 -4.82
N GLY A 279 -1.89 -25.50 -5.94
CA GLY A 279 -2.87 -26.42 -6.52
C GLY A 279 -2.84 -26.38 -8.04
N ALA A 280 -3.51 -27.32 -8.69
CA ALA A 280 -3.50 -27.43 -10.16
C ALA A 280 -4.06 -26.17 -10.84
N ARG A 281 -5.14 -25.59 -10.29
CA ARG A 281 -5.76 -24.37 -10.84
C ARG A 281 -4.79 -23.20 -10.85
N ASP A 282 -4.13 -22.96 -9.74
CA ASP A 282 -3.23 -21.81 -9.56
C ASP A 282 -1.95 -22.00 -10.37
N THR A 283 -1.39 -23.21 -10.35
CA THR A 283 -0.24 -23.57 -11.21
C THR A 283 -0.56 -23.33 -12.69
N THR A 284 -1.73 -23.82 -13.17
CA THR A 284 -2.15 -23.59 -14.55
C THR A 284 -2.34 -22.12 -14.86
N PHE A 285 -2.92 -21.33 -13.94
CA PHE A 285 -3.08 -19.90 -14.14
C PHE A 285 -1.73 -19.19 -14.30
N VAL A 286 -0.75 -19.49 -13.44
CA VAL A 286 0.61 -18.95 -13.53
C VAL A 286 1.25 -19.29 -14.87
N GLU A 287 1.19 -20.56 -15.27
CA GLU A 287 1.76 -21.04 -16.54
C GLU A 287 1.10 -20.37 -17.77
N GLN A 288 -0.22 -20.34 -17.81
CA GLN A 288 -0.94 -19.71 -18.91
C GLN A 288 -0.70 -18.19 -18.98
N SER A 289 -0.55 -17.54 -17.81
CA SER A 289 -0.24 -16.11 -17.74
C SER A 289 1.16 -15.82 -18.32
N HIS A 290 2.16 -16.67 -18.03
CA HIS A 290 3.50 -16.54 -18.62
C HIS A 290 3.46 -16.77 -20.14
N LEU A 291 2.82 -17.84 -20.59
CA LEU A 291 2.68 -18.13 -22.02
C LEU A 291 2.02 -16.96 -22.77
N TRP A 292 0.97 -16.41 -22.19
CA TRP A 292 0.27 -15.27 -22.77
C TRP A 292 1.11 -14.01 -22.80
N PHE A 293 1.82 -13.69 -21.71
CA PHE A 293 2.71 -12.53 -21.63
C PHE A 293 3.83 -12.64 -22.65
N ASP A 294 4.51 -13.80 -22.73
CA ASP A 294 5.59 -14.05 -23.67
C ASP A 294 5.10 -13.97 -25.13
N ALA A 295 3.91 -14.50 -25.42
CA ALA A 295 3.29 -14.37 -26.74
C ALA A 295 3.06 -12.90 -27.11
N LEU A 296 2.52 -12.08 -26.21
CA LEU A 296 2.36 -10.63 -26.43
C LEU A 296 3.72 -9.94 -26.64
N TRP A 297 4.69 -10.32 -25.83
CA TRP A 297 6.03 -9.75 -25.87
C TRP A 297 6.74 -10.03 -27.18
N GLU A 298 6.68 -11.25 -27.66
CA GLU A 298 7.46 -11.70 -28.83
C GLU A 298 6.77 -11.40 -30.17
N THR A 299 5.44 -11.25 -30.18
CA THR A 299 4.70 -11.16 -31.45
C THR A 299 4.19 -9.76 -31.74
N ILE A 300 3.22 -9.25 -30.96
CA ILE A 300 2.46 -8.04 -31.30
C ILE A 300 2.97 -6.76 -30.63
N SER A 301 3.83 -6.87 -29.63
CA SER A 301 4.38 -5.68 -28.99
C SER A 301 5.53 -5.09 -29.83
N SER A 302 5.67 -3.77 -29.75
CA SER A 302 6.73 -3.01 -30.43
C SER A 302 7.59 -2.26 -29.41
N GLN A 303 8.65 -1.60 -29.86
CA GLN A 303 9.46 -0.76 -28.99
C GLN A 303 8.62 0.40 -28.41
N LEU A 304 8.72 0.61 -27.10
CA LEU A 304 8.03 1.75 -26.45
C LEU A 304 8.73 3.06 -26.78
N VAL A 305 8.00 3.99 -27.38
CA VAL A 305 8.48 5.35 -27.67
C VAL A 305 8.05 6.27 -26.52
N LEU A 306 9.03 6.95 -25.91
CA LEU A 306 8.85 7.85 -24.76
C LEU A 306 8.83 9.35 -25.14
N THR A 307 8.92 9.69 -26.41
CA THR A 307 8.78 11.07 -26.86
C THR A 307 7.32 11.51 -26.79
N ASN A 308 7.09 12.75 -26.37
CA ASN A 308 5.76 13.38 -26.36
C ASN A 308 5.28 13.73 -27.75
#